data_0009e0386ac6a6e6bd6556ff90c15faf
#
_entry.id   0009e0386ac6a6e6bd6556ff90c15faf
#
_cell.length_a   1.000
_cell.length_b   1.000
_cell.length_c   1.000
_cell.angle_alpha   90.00
_cell.angle_beta   90.00
_cell.angle_gamma   90.00
#
_symmetry.space_group_name_H-M   'P 1'
#
loop_
_entity.id
_entity.type
_entity.pdbx_description
1 polymer ?
#
loop_
_entity_poly.entity_id
_entity_poly.type
_entity_poly.pdbx_seq_one_letter_code
_entity_poly.pdbx_strand_id
1 'polypeptide(L)'
;MGSLDAALGEAVYMMGIENNSDIVTMASYAPIFANLNNRMWAPDMIQYTSDKVFGTPSYYVQNVMANNIGTRVLKVNLENPYKYEQTQVKPAICRVGMGTWGTQVSFEDKGYSDENGKALPMTLQELPTDIRGQWKTEGSLIKQTSNEESCIRLNPGEITSNGYIYKVRAKKDAGNEGFLIIFNYVDKNNYCWLNLGGWNNTQHGVESIVNGAKSQIATTPGSIETGKWYDIELKVVATASSPSWMARKYSLPS
;
A
#
# COMPACT_ATOMS: atom_id res chain seq x y z
N MET A 1 2.33 -3.62 -23.23
CA MET A 1 3.17 -4.76 -23.67
C MET A 1 3.98 -5.24 -22.48
N GLY A 2 4.25 -6.54 -22.35
CA GLY A 2 5.17 -7.05 -21.34
C GLY A 2 6.56 -6.42 -21.52
N SER A 3 7.18 -5.99 -20.42
CA SER A 3 8.52 -5.41 -20.45
C SER A 3 9.59 -6.49 -20.18
N LEU A 4 10.84 -6.22 -20.56
CA LEU A 4 11.95 -7.09 -20.22
C LEU A 4 12.15 -7.20 -18.71
N ASP A 5 11.98 -6.08 -17.97
CA ASP A 5 12.11 -6.05 -16.51
C ASP A 5 11.08 -6.97 -15.82
N ALA A 6 9.83 -6.97 -16.31
CA ALA A 6 8.80 -7.87 -15.81
C ALA A 6 9.15 -9.33 -16.08
N ALA A 7 9.68 -9.64 -17.26
CA ALA A 7 10.12 -10.99 -17.62
C ALA A 7 11.34 -11.46 -16.80
N LEU A 8 12.26 -10.59 -16.49
CA LEU A 8 13.40 -10.91 -15.59
C LEU A 8 12.91 -11.19 -14.17
N GLY A 9 11.96 -10.41 -13.66
CA GLY A 9 11.31 -10.68 -12.37
C GLY A 9 10.59 -12.03 -12.35
N GLU A 10 9.91 -12.37 -13.45
CA GLU A 10 9.26 -13.66 -13.63
C GLU A 10 10.27 -14.82 -13.65
N ALA A 11 11.42 -14.65 -14.31
CA ALA A 11 12.48 -15.65 -14.31
C ALA A 11 12.97 -15.96 -12.89
N VAL A 12 13.19 -14.94 -12.07
CA VAL A 12 13.56 -15.10 -10.65
C VAL A 12 12.47 -15.83 -9.86
N TYR A 13 11.20 -15.50 -10.11
CA TYR A 13 10.08 -16.18 -9.49
C TYR A 13 10.00 -17.66 -9.87
N MET A 14 10.21 -18.00 -11.15
CA MET A 14 10.23 -19.38 -11.63
C MET A 14 11.37 -20.19 -11.02
N MET A 15 12.57 -19.61 -10.88
CA MET A 15 13.67 -20.26 -10.14
C MET A 15 13.30 -20.54 -8.67
N GLY A 16 12.52 -19.63 -8.05
CA GLY A 16 11.97 -19.85 -6.71
C GLY A 16 10.98 -21.04 -6.67
N ILE A 17 10.14 -21.18 -7.68
CA ILE A 17 9.22 -22.32 -7.81
C ILE A 17 10.01 -23.63 -7.98
N GLU A 18 11.02 -23.67 -8.84
CA GLU A 18 11.85 -24.85 -9.06
C GLU A 18 12.60 -25.27 -7.79
N ASN A 19 13.13 -24.31 -7.02
CA ASN A 19 13.78 -24.57 -5.73
C ASN A 19 12.83 -25.14 -4.66
N ASN A 20 11.51 -25.00 -4.84
CA ASN A 20 10.48 -25.52 -3.95
C ASN A 20 9.63 -26.61 -4.64
N SER A 21 10.21 -27.35 -5.58
CA SER A 21 9.53 -28.37 -6.38
C SER A 21 9.08 -29.59 -5.55
N ASP A 22 9.52 -29.73 -4.32
CA ASP A 22 9.00 -30.68 -3.34
C ASP A 22 7.57 -30.35 -2.88
N ILE A 23 7.18 -29.08 -2.96
CA ILE A 23 5.85 -28.58 -2.55
C ILE A 23 5.07 -28.12 -3.79
N VAL A 24 5.70 -27.42 -4.72
CA VAL A 24 5.06 -26.86 -5.91
C VAL A 24 5.17 -27.84 -7.07
N THR A 25 4.10 -28.56 -7.32
CA THR A 25 4.05 -29.59 -8.37
C THR A 25 3.60 -29.07 -9.73
N MET A 26 2.96 -27.89 -9.76
CA MET A 26 2.43 -27.30 -10.99
C MET A 26 2.35 -25.78 -10.87
N ALA A 27 2.72 -25.08 -11.92
CA ALA A 27 2.45 -23.65 -12.10
C ALA A 27 2.00 -23.39 -13.54
N SER A 28 1.11 -22.44 -13.73
CA SER A 28 0.64 -22.05 -15.06
C SER A 28 0.59 -20.53 -15.20
N TYR A 29 0.94 -20.06 -16.39
CA TYR A 29 0.81 -18.65 -16.74
C TYR A 29 -0.64 -18.35 -17.18
N ALA A 30 -1.19 -17.23 -16.72
CA ALA A 30 -2.53 -16.80 -17.12
C ALA A 30 -2.62 -15.26 -17.21
N PRO A 31 -3.27 -14.73 -18.25
CA PRO A 31 -3.74 -15.42 -19.47
C PRO A 31 -2.60 -15.69 -20.46
N ILE A 32 -2.74 -16.76 -21.25
CA ILE A 32 -1.72 -17.16 -22.21
C ILE A 32 -1.84 -16.38 -23.52
N PHE A 33 -3.05 -16.18 -24.00
CA PHE A 33 -3.30 -15.60 -25.32
C PHE A 33 -4.05 -14.27 -25.25
N ALA A 34 -3.63 -13.30 -26.06
CA ALA A 34 -4.33 -12.04 -26.24
C ALA A 34 -4.48 -11.68 -27.71
N ASN A 35 -5.72 -11.44 -28.12
CA ASN A 35 -6.00 -10.79 -29.40
C ASN A 35 -5.76 -9.29 -29.30
N LEU A 36 -4.81 -8.75 -30.02
CA LEU A 36 -4.45 -7.32 -29.94
C LEU A 36 -5.57 -6.37 -30.36
N ASN A 37 -6.50 -6.85 -31.18
CA ASN A 37 -7.64 -6.04 -31.64
C ASN A 37 -8.78 -5.99 -30.61
N ASN A 38 -8.80 -6.92 -29.66
CA ASN A 38 -9.85 -7.00 -28.64
C ASN A 38 -9.32 -7.71 -27.38
N ARG A 39 -8.55 -6.99 -26.55
CA ARG A 39 -8.00 -7.52 -25.30
C ARG A 39 -8.51 -6.75 -24.09
N MET A 40 -8.81 -7.46 -23.03
CA MET A 40 -9.19 -6.89 -21.74
C MET A 40 -8.03 -6.85 -20.74
N TRP A 41 -6.93 -7.60 -20.99
CA TRP A 41 -5.76 -7.73 -20.11
C TRP A 41 -4.47 -7.34 -20.85
N ALA A 42 -3.51 -6.89 -20.08
CA ALA A 42 -2.12 -6.70 -20.48
C ALA A 42 -1.24 -6.68 -19.22
N PRO A 43 -0.10 -7.40 -19.21
CA PRO A 43 0.48 -8.19 -20.30
C PRO A 43 -0.10 -9.59 -20.40
N ASP A 44 0.05 -10.22 -21.57
CA ASP A 44 -0.27 -11.61 -21.85
C ASP A 44 0.95 -12.30 -22.44
N MET A 45 1.03 -13.62 -22.39
CA MET A 45 2.23 -14.35 -22.80
C MET A 45 2.42 -14.36 -24.33
N ILE A 46 1.36 -14.65 -25.09
CA ILE A 46 1.38 -14.70 -26.56
C ILE A 46 0.34 -13.73 -27.10
N GLN A 47 0.75 -12.86 -27.98
CA GLN A 47 -0.11 -11.88 -28.62
C GLN A 47 -0.30 -12.23 -30.09
N TYR A 48 -1.51 -12.02 -30.60
CA TYR A 48 -1.84 -12.32 -31.99
C TYR A 48 -2.82 -11.32 -32.59
N THR A 49 -2.76 -11.24 -33.93
CA THR A 49 -3.76 -10.61 -34.78
C THR A 49 -4.32 -11.68 -35.73
N SER A 50 -5.17 -11.31 -36.70
CA SER A 50 -5.68 -12.26 -37.72
C SER A 50 -4.59 -12.90 -38.60
N ASP A 51 -3.43 -12.26 -38.68
CA ASP A 51 -2.34 -12.63 -39.62
C ASP A 51 -0.98 -12.79 -38.96
N LYS A 52 -0.82 -12.45 -37.68
CA LYS A 52 0.48 -12.47 -36.95
C LYS A 52 0.32 -13.01 -35.56
N VAL A 53 1.38 -13.69 -35.10
CA VAL A 53 1.54 -14.13 -33.73
C VAL A 53 2.95 -13.83 -33.26
N PHE A 54 3.11 -13.42 -32.01
CA PHE A 54 4.41 -13.18 -31.39
C PHE A 54 4.38 -13.40 -29.88
N GLY A 55 5.49 -13.90 -29.35
CA GLY A 55 5.71 -14.02 -27.91
C GLY A 55 6.14 -12.72 -27.28
N THR A 56 5.69 -12.46 -26.06
CA THR A 56 6.22 -11.39 -25.22
C THR A 56 7.55 -11.81 -24.56
N PRO A 57 8.31 -10.92 -23.91
CA PRO A 57 9.48 -11.33 -23.13
C PRO A 57 9.18 -12.45 -22.13
N SER A 58 8.00 -12.46 -21.49
CA SER A 58 7.54 -13.55 -20.61
C SER A 58 7.44 -14.89 -21.33
N TYR A 59 6.96 -14.91 -22.60
CA TYR A 59 6.94 -16.13 -23.40
C TYR A 59 8.34 -16.73 -23.56
N TYR A 60 9.32 -15.90 -23.84
CA TYR A 60 10.69 -16.38 -24.03
C TYR A 60 11.33 -16.89 -22.73
N VAL A 61 11.04 -16.28 -21.59
CA VAL A 61 11.44 -16.81 -20.29
C VAL A 61 10.84 -18.20 -20.04
N GLN A 62 9.53 -18.36 -20.22
CA GLN A 62 8.84 -19.63 -20.07
C GLN A 62 9.41 -20.70 -21.03
N ASN A 63 9.68 -20.31 -22.27
CA ASN A 63 10.25 -21.18 -23.27
C ASN A 63 11.64 -21.67 -22.90
N VAL A 64 12.52 -20.78 -22.41
CA VAL A 64 13.86 -21.15 -21.96
C VAL A 64 13.77 -22.13 -20.80
N MET A 65 12.95 -21.86 -19.78
CA MET A 65 12.78 -22.74 -18.62
C MET A 65 12.21 -24.11 -19.02
N ALA A 66 11.19 -24.15 -19.84
CA ALA A 66 10.53 -25.40 -20.26
C ALA A 66 11.43 -26.31 -21.13
N ASN A 67 12.32 -25.70 -21.92
CA ASN A 67 13.19 -26.48 -22.82
C ASN A 67 14.58 -26.82 -22.22
N ASN A 68 14.88 -26.32 -21.02
CA ASN A 68 16.17 -26.55 -20.35
C ASN A 68 15.98 -27.13 -18.94
N ILE A 69 15.16 -28.16 -18.84
CA ILE A 69 14.90 -28.87 -17.59
C ILE A 69 16.17 -29.55 -17.11
N GLY A 70 16.65 -29.18 -15.93
CA GLY A 70 17.81 -29.78 -15.30
C GLY A 70 17.49 -31.16 -14.71
N THR A 71 18.50 -32.06 -14.68
CA THR A 71 18.38 -33.38 -14.05
C THR A 71 18.86 -33.41 -12.61
N ARG A 72 19.50 -32.35 -12.15
CA ARG A 72 20.00 -32.19 -10.77
C ARG A 72 20.22 -30.72 -10.43
N VAL A 73 20.04 -30.38 -9.17
CA VAL A 73 20.34 -29.04 -8.60
C VAL A 73 21.81 -29.01 -8.20
N LEU A 74 22.53 -28.00 -8.67
CA LEU A 74 23.91 -27.71 -8.26
C LEU A 74 23.89 -26.61 -7.21
N LYS A 75 24.71 -26.77 -6.16
CA LYS A 75 24.92 -25.68 -5.22
C LYS A 75 25.71 -24.57 -5.91
N VAL A 76 25.11 -23.44 -6.13
CA VAL A 76 25.74 -22.26 -6.73
C VAL A 76 26.02 -21.24 -5.62
N ASN A 77 27.25 -20.80 -5.52
CA ASN A 77 27.62 -19.60 -4.75
C ASN A 77 27.76 -18.47 -5.75
N LEU A 78 26.83 -17.53 -5.70
CA LEU A 78 26.88 -16.30 -6.50
C LEU A 78 27.61 -15.23 -5.68
N GLU A 79 28.86 -14.99 -6.00
CA GLU A 79 29.54 -13.77 -5.59
C GLU A 79 29.12 -12.67 -6.58
N ASN A 80 28.22 -11.81 -6.17
CA ASN A 80 27.81 -10.68 -6.98
C ASN A 80 28.85 -9.56 -6.83
N PRO A 81 29.71 -9.31 -7.85
CA PRO A 81 30.69 -8.21 -7.81
C PRO A 81 30.00 -6.84 -7.90
N TYR A 82 28.76 -6.81 -8.39
CA TYR A 82 27.97 -5.60 -8.36
C TYR A 82 27.34 -5.50 -6.96
N LYS A 83 27.95 -4.70 -6.09
CA LYS A 83 27.19 -4.16 -4.97
C LYS A 83 25.98 -3.48 -5.62
N TYR A 84 24.82 -4.08 -5.45
CA TYR A 84 23.58 -3.32 -5.60
C TYR A 84 23.77 -2.16 -4.61
N GLU A 85 24.16 -1.01 -5.11
CA GLU A 85 23.76 0.20 -4.46
C GLU A 85 22.26 0.09 -4.47
N GLN A 86 21.68 -0.31 -3.32
CA GLN A 86 20.29 -0.01 -3.08
C GLN A 86 20.20 1.45 -3.46
N THR A 87 19.60 1.71 -4.61
CA THR A 87 19.22 3.06 -4.99
C THR A 87 18.51 3.53 -3.74
N GLN A 88 19.16 4.41 -2.98
CA GLN A 88 18.61 4.88 -1.72
C GLN A 88 17.29 5.48 -2.15
N VAL A 89 16.20 4.76 -1.91
CA VAL A 89 14.87 5.27 -2.15
C VAL A 89 14.87 6.55 -1.37
N LYS A 90 14.91 7.69 -2.07
CA LYS A 90 14.91 8.99 -1.40
C LYS A 90 13.75 8.91 -0.42
N PRO A 91 13.97 9.17 0.87
CA PRO A 91 12.90 9.12 1.85
C PRO A 91 11.74 9.96 1.30
N ALA A 92 10.57 9.37 1.19
CA ALA A 92 9.40 10.13 0.80
C ALA A 92 9.15 11.18 1.88
N ILE A 93 9.02 12.42 1.49
CA ILE A 93 8.53 13.47 2.37
C ILE A 93 7.01 13.36 2.34
N CYS A 94 6.42 13.01 3.46
CA CYS A 94 4.98 12.84 3.56
C CYS A 94 4.46 13.30 4.93
N ARG A 95 3.15 13.48 5.03
CA ARG A 95 2.47 13.79 6.28
C ARG A 95 1.52 12.67 6.66
N VAL A 96 1.18 12.61 7.91
CA VAL A 96 0.12 11.78 8.50
C VAL A 96 -0.99 12.66 9.04
N GLY A 97 -2.12 12.05 9.34
CA GLY A 97 -3.24 12.77 9.90
C GLY A 97 -4.42 11.87 10.23
N MET A 98 -5.54 12.50 10.47
CA MET A 98 -6.80 11.86 10.83
C MET A 98 -7.93 12.42 9.98
N GLY A 99 -9.00 11.65 9.86
CA GLY A 99 -10.13 12.07 9.06
C GLY A 99 -11.41 11.33 9.41
N THR A 100 -12.50 11.75 8.77
CA THR A 100 -13.82 11.14 8.90
C THR A 100 -14.59 11.18 7.60
N TRP A 101 -15.58 10.31 7.50
CA TRP A 101 -16.54 10.30 6.41
C TRP A 101 -17.97 10.24 7.01
N GLY A 102 -18.69 11.34 6.93
CA GLY A 102 -20.06 11.41 7.46
C GLY A 102 -20.17 11.11 8.97
N THR A 103 -19.13 11.40 9.76
CA THR A 103 -18.99 10.91 11.14
C THR A 103 -18.28 11.94 12.02
N GLN A 104 -18.78 12.11 13.24
CA GLN A 104 -18.15 12.91 14.29
C GLN A 104 -17.24 12.02 15.14
N VAL A 105 -16.01 12.46 15.39
CA VAL A 105 -14.98 11.63 16.04
C VAL A 105 -14.11 12.46 16.97
N SER A 106 -13.79 11.89 18.11
CA SER A 106 -12.75 12.38 19.02
C SER A 106 -11.46 11.58 18.81
N PHE A 107 -10.35 12.28 18.59
CA PHE A 107 -9.03 11.69 18.40
C PHE A 107 -8.05 12.12 19.49
N GLU A 108 -7.11 11.26 19.82
CA GLU A 108 -5.87 11.59 20.51
C GLU A 108 -4.69 11.21 19.63
N ASP A 109 -3.91 12.18 19.20
CA ASP A 109 -2.66 11.92 18.50
C ASP A 109 -1.60 11.43 19.49
N LYS A 110 -1.06 10.24 19.24
CA LYS A 110 0.00 9.64 20.06
C LYS A 110 1.37 9.77 19.41
N GLY A 111 1.45 10.46 18.26
CA GLY A 111 2.67 10.72 17.53
C GLY A 111 3.14 9.56 16.64
N TYR A 112 4.33 9.73 16.11
CA TYR A 112 4.94 8.75 15.23
C TYR A 112 6.41 8.51 15.58
N SER A 113 6.88 7.32 15.26
CA SER A 113 8.22 6.83 15.54
C SER A 113 8.80 6.07 14.34
N ASP A 114 10.09 5.79 14.37
CA ASP A 114 10.69 4.80 13.49
C ASP A 114 10.24 3.37 13.85
N GLU A 115 10.68 2.39 13.10
CA GLU A 115 10.35 0.99 13.33
C GLU A 115 10.87 0.41 14.65
N ASN A 116 11.85 1.07 15.29
CA ASN A 116 12.41 0.71 16.59
C ASN A 116 11.73 1.43 17.76
N GLY A 117 10.72 2.25 17.47
CA GLY A 117 9.99 3.03 18.48
C GLY A 117 10.67 4.34 18.89
N LYS A 118 11.74 4.75 18.21
CA LYS A 118 12.39 6.03 18.43
C LYS A 118 11.55 7.13 17.78
N ALA A 119 11.17 8.14 18.56
CA ALA A 119 10.43 9.28 18.03
C ALA A 119 11.17 9.92 16.84
N LEU A 120 10.45 10.09 15.75
CA LEU A 120 10.99 10.78 14.58
C LEU A 120 10.95 12.28 14.82
N PRO A 121 11.99 13.04 14.42
CA PRO A 121 11.99 14.47 14.56
C PRO A 121 10.86 15.08 13.73
N MET A 122 10.02 15.89 14.36
CA MET A 122 9.08 16.76 13.67
C MET A 122 9.83 17.98 13.12
N THR A 123 9.62 18.25 11.86
CA THR A 123 9.94 19.59 11.33
C THR A 123 8.83 20.52 11.82
N LEU A 124 9.10 21.25 12.91
CA LEU A 124 8.13 22.08 13.66
C LEU A 124 7.58 23.29 12.89
N GLN A 125 7.69 23.36 11.59
CA GLN A 125 7.42 24.59 10.83
C GLN A 125 5.98 24.74 10.33
N GLU A 126 5.11 23.73 10.47
CA GLU A 126 3.73 23.85 10.02
C GLU A 126 2.74 23.57 11.14
N LEU A 127 1.73 24.43 11.23
CA LEU A 127 0.56 24.18 12.07
C LEU A 127 -0.26 23.02 11.48
N PRO A 128 -1.10 22.34 12.28
CA PRO A 128 -2.05 21.39 11.76
C PRO A 128 -2.84 22.00 10.61
N THR A 129 -3.08 21.24 9.55
CA THR A 129 -3.79 21.72 8.36
C THR A 129 -5.14 21.06 8.26
N ASP A 130 -6.21 21.83 8.43
CA ASP A 130 -7.57 21.36 8.24
C ASP A 130 -7.94 21.54 6.76
N ILE A 131 -8.08 20.42 6.05
CA ILE A 131 -8.40 20.44 4.61
C ILE A 131 -9.91 20.58 4.44
N ARG A 132 -10.69 19.86 5.27
CA ARG A 132 -12.15 19.90 5.28
C ARG A 132 -12.70 19.46 6.64
N GLY A 133 -13.91 19.86 6.97
CA GLY A 133 -14.59 19.53 8.20
C GLY A 133 -14.48 20.64 9.27
N GLN A 134 -15.11 20.39 10.40
CA GLN A 134 -15.09 21.31 11.55
C GLN A 134 -14.24 20.72 12.67
N TRP A 135 -13.05 21.23 12.82
CA TRP A 135 -12.07 20.72 13.75
C TRP A 135 -11.90 21.63 14.97
N LYS A 136 -11.82 21.02 16.14
CA LYS A 136 -11.56 21.71 17.43
C LYS A 136 -10.52 20.94 18.21
N THR A 137 -9.70 21.66 18.93
CA THR A 137 -8.74 21.07 19.88
C THR A 137 -9.17 21.43 21.29
N GLU A 138 -9.40 20.43 22.13
CA GLU A 138 -9.80 20.58 23.53
C GLU A 138 -8.83 19.78 24.41
N GLY A 139 -7.83 20.47 24.95
CA GLY A 139 -6.71 19.79 25.64
C GLY A 139 -5.93 18.89 24.71
N SER A 140 -5.85 17.59 25.01
CA SER A 140 -5.21 16.58 24.14
C SER A 140 -6.14 16.01 23.08
N LEU A 141 -7.44 16.35 23.11
CA LEU A 141 -8.43 15.84 22.20
C LEU A 141 -8.55 16.71 20.94
N ILE A 142 -8.55 16.06 19.80
CA ILE A 142 -8.84 16.65 18.50
C ILE A 142 -10.20 16.14 18.08
N LYS A 143 -11.17 17.02 17.91
CA LYS A 143 -12.55 16.68 17.59
C LYS A 143 -12.92 17.15 16.19
N GLN A 144 -13.49 16.24 15.41
CA GLN A 144 -14.20 16.57 14.19
C GLN A 144 -15.70 16.53 14.49
N THR A 145 -16.43 17.62 14.24
CA THR A 145 -17.81 17.80 14.70
C THR A 145 -18.85 17.95 13.61
N SER A 146 -18.45 17.91 12.33
CA SER A 146 -19.39 17.92 11.21
C SER A 146 -19.66 16.50 10.68
N ASN A 147 -20.76 16.34 9.96
CA ASN A 147 -21.10 15.11 9.24
C ASN A 147 -20.74 15.21 7.75
N GLU A 148 -19.77 16.04 7.41
CA GLU A 148 -19.27 16.12 6.05
C GLU A 148 -18.45 14.89 5.67
N GLU A 149 -18.42 14.61 4.37
CA GLU A 149 -17.56 13.56 3.82
C GLU A 149 -16.13 14.07 3.59
N SER A 150 -15.18 13.15 3.67
CA SER A 150 -13.77 13.44 3.37
C SER A 150 -13.18 14.57 4.22
N CYS A 151 -13.54 14.62 5.50
CA CYS A 151 -12.93 15.54 6.45
C CYS A 151 -11.51 15.05 6.76
N ILE A 152 -10.52 15.91 6.58
CA ILE A 152 -9.10 15.58 6.80
C ILE A 152 -8.44 16.71 7.59
N ARG A 153 -7.71 16.31 8.63
CA ARG A 153 -6.77 17.16 9.35
C ARG A 153 -5.40 16.49 9.32
N LEU A 154 -4.43 17.19 8.82
CA LEU A 154 -3.04 16.73 8.79
C LEU A 154 -2.30 17.21 10.05
N ASN A 155 -1.49 16.33 10.60
CA ASN A 155 -0.58 16.66 11.69
C ASN A 155 0.46 17.67 11.22
N PRO A 156 0.97 18.52 12.14
CA PRO A 156 2.10 19.39 11.83
C PRO A 156 3.35 18.54 11.52
N GLY A 157 4.20 19.10 10.66
CA GLY A 157 5.46 18.49 10.30
C GLY A 157 5.39 17.41 9.20
N GLU A 158 6.54 17.15 8.65
CA GLU A 158 6.74 16.16 7.59
C GLU A 158 7.58 15.00 8.11
N ILE A 159 7.25 13.81 7.66
CA ILE A 159 8.02 12.59 7.92
C ILE A 159 8.95 12.37 6.73
N THR A 160 10.25 12.37 7.01
CA THR A 160 11.29 12.02 6.05
C THR A 160 11.85 10.66 6.47
N SER A 161 11.17 9.57 6.10
CA SER A 161 11.57 8.21 6.45
C SER A 161 11.04 7.20 5.43
N ASN A 162 11.78 6.11 5.26
CA ASN A 162 11.37 4.97 4.46
C ASN A 162 10.41 4.03 5.19
N GLY A 163 10.16 4.24 6.46
CA GLY A 163 9.20 3.52 7.27
C GLY A 163 8.94 4.23 8.58
N TYR A 164 7.72 4.12 9.09
CA TYR A 164 7.32 4.73 10.35
C TYR A 164 6.13 3.99 10.97
N ILE A 165 5.95 4.23 12.25
CA ILE A 165 4.78 3.79 13.00
C ILE A 165 4.03 5.05 13.43
N TYR A 166 2.77 5.16 13.03
CA TYR A 166 1.86 6.23 13.48
C TYR A 166 0.85 5.65 14.47
N LYS A 167 0.73 6.28 15.62
CA LYS A 167 -0.19 5.87 16.68
C LYS A 167 -1.23 6.94 16.93
N VAL A 168 -2.48 6.53 16.93
CA VAL A 168 -3.61 7.40 17.20
C VAL A 168 -4.68 6.63 17.97
N ARG A 169 -5.38 7.31 18.84
CA ARG A 169 -6.55 6.78 19.52
C ARG A 169 -7.78 7.51 19.03
N ALA A 170 -8.84 6.79 18.71
CA ALA A 170 -10.04 7.37 18.13
C ALA A 170 -11.30 6.80 18.75
N LYS A 171 -12.33 7.65 18.84
CA LYS A 171 -13.66 7.28 19.34
C LYS A 171 -14.70 7.94 18.44
N LYS A 172 -15.56 7.11 17.86
CA LYS A 172 -16.74 7.58 17.16
C LYS A 172 -17.73 8.20 18.15
N ASP A 173 -18.05 9.47 17.96
CA ASP A 173 -19.03 10.17 18.81
C ASP A 173 -20.43 10.10 18.22
N ALA A 174 -20.58 10.24 16.89
CA ALA A 174 -21.85 10.12 16.16
C ALA A 174 -21.60 9.92 14.66
N GLY A 175 -22.63 9.53 13.91
CA GLY A 175 -22.59 9.41 12.46
C GLY A 175 -22.66 7.97 11.96
N ASN A 176 -22.62 7.80 10.63
CA ASN A 176 -22.90 6.51 10.01
C ASN A 176 -21.68 5.62 9.81
N GLU A 177 -20.49 6.21 9.63
CA GLU A 177 -19.25 5.47 9.40
C GLU A 177 -18.32 5.52 10.63
N GLY A 178 -17.10 5.08 10.48
CA GLY A 178 -16.08 5.17 11.51
C GLY A 178 -15.13 6.34 11.26
N PHE A 179 -13.83 6.07 11.16
CA PHE A 179 -12.84 7.13 11.03
C PHE A 179 -11.72 6.73 10.08
N LEU A 180 -11.00 7.73 9.60
CA LEU A 180 -9.89 7.60 8.66
C LEU A 180 -8.57 7.93 9.34
N ILE A 181 -7.54 7.13 9.07
CA ILE A 181 -6.17 7.42 9.44
C ILE A 181 -5.41 7.72 8.15
N ILE A 182 -4.99 8.97 8.00
CA ILE A 182 -4.32 9.46 6.80
C ILE A 182 -2.82 9.16 6.91
N PHE A 183 -2.23 8.66 5.84
CA PHE A 183 -0.82 8.36 5.77
C PHE A 183 -0.26 8.54 4.38
N ASN A 184 1.05 8.67 4.28
CA ASN A 184 1.75 8.95 3.02
C ASN A 184 1.14 10.14 2.27
N TYR A 185 0.68 11.16 2.98
CA TYR A 185 0.09 12.33 2.36
C TYR A 185 1.20 13.23 1.78
N VAL A 186 1.26 13.32 0.47
CA VAL A 186 2.15 14.21 -0.27
C VAL A 186 1.39 15.48 -0.68
N ASP A 187 0.22 15.33 -1.27
CA ASP A 187 -0.67 16.40 -1.67
C ASP A 187 -2.13 15.91 -1.76
N LYS A 188 -3.07 16.80 -2.12
CA LYS A 188 -4.50 16.50 -2.21
C LYS A 188 -4.87 15.41 -3.23
N ASN A 189 -3.97 15.07 -4.15
CA ASN A 189 -4.16 14.07 -5.19
C ASN A 189 -3.37 12.78 -4.93
N ASN A 190 -2.47 12.77 -3.93
CA ASN A 190 -1.53 11.68 -3.69
C ASN A 190 -1.41 11.40 -2.18
N TYR A 191 -2.17 10.44 -1.69
CA TYR A 191 -2.17 10.01 -0.29
C TYR A 191 -2.87 8.65 -0.13
N CYS A 192 -2.78 8.09 1.05
CA CYS A 192 -3.50 6.90 1.43
C CYS A 192 -4.30 7.15 2.72
N TRP A 193 -5.33 6.34 2.93
CA TRP A 193 -5.97 6.23 4.24
C TRP A 193 -6.30 4.79 4.61
N LEU A 194 -6.28 4.54 5.89
CA LEU A 194 -6.90 3.38 6.51
C LEU A 194 -8.33 3.81 6.92
N ASN A 195 -9.33 3.21 6.30
CA ASN A 195 -10.73 3.44 6.57
C ASN A 195 -11.24 2.39 7.55
N LEU A 196 -11.53 2.77 8.76
CA LEU A 196 -12.03 1.90 9.83
C LEU A 196 -13.52 2.16 10.03
N GLY A 197 -14.36 1.14 9.75
CA GLY A 197 -15.81 1.29 9.77
C GLY A 197 -16.36 2.11 8.60
N GLY A 198 -15.78 1.99 7.44
CA GLY A 198 -16.29 2.55 6.20
C GLY A 198 -17.47 1.75 5.63
N TRP A 199 -17.98 2.18 4.46
CA TRP A 199 -19.07 1.53 3.73
C TRP A 199 -20.29 1.29 4.64
N ASN A 200 -20.82 2.35 5.22
CA ASN A 200 -21.90 2.30 6.22
C ASN A 200 -21.57 1.46 7.45
N ASN A 201 -20.33 1.56 7.92
CA ASN A 201 -19.83 0.87 9.12
C ASN A 201 -19.88 -0.66 9.02
N THR A 202 -19.56 -1.21 7.84
CA THR A 202 -19.58 -2.66 7.59
C THR A 202 -18.21 -3.27 7.29
N GLN A 203 -17.23 -2.42 6.96
CA GLN A 203 -15.90 -2.88 6.53
C GLN A 203 -14.79 -1.97 7.07
N HIS A 204 -13.61 -2.54 7.15
CA HIS A 204 -12.35 -1.81 7.26
C HIS A 204 -11.60 -1.95 5.94
N GLY A 205 -10.86 -0.94 5.53
CA GLY A 205 -10.13 -1.02 4.28
C GLY A 205 -8.97 -0.04 4.18
N VAL A 206 -8.10 -0.33 3.23
CA VAL A 206 -7.05 0.59 2.80
C VAL A 206 -7.36 1.07 1.40
N GLU A 207 -7.35 2.36 1.24
CA GLU A 207 -7.56 3.01 -0.04
C GLU A 207 -6.40 3.94 -0.36
N SER A 208 -6.06 4.04 -1.63
CA SER A 208 -5.06 4.99 -2.14
C SER A 208 -5.70 5.99 -3.07
N ILE A 209 -5.22 7.20 -3.02
CA ILE A 209 -5.52 8.27 -3.96
C ILE A 209 -4.23 8.56 -4.73
N VAL A 210 -4.25 8.37 -6.04
CA VAL A 210 -3.11 8.59 -6.92
C VAL A 210 -3.54 9.43 -8.10
N ASN A 211 -2.93 10.59 -8.25
CA ASN A 211 -3.32 11.59 -9.25
C ASN A 211 -4.83 11.92 -9.19
N GLY A 212 -5.39 11.93 -7.97
CA GLY A 212 -6.80 12.17 -7.70
C GLY A 212 -7.73 10.97 -7.91
N ALA A 213 -7.26 9.87 -8.45
CA ALA A 213 -8.04 8.65 -8.62
C ALA A 213 -7.97 7.76 -7.37
N LYS A 214 -9.15 7.43 -6.81
CA LYS A 214 -9.27 6.57 -5.63
C LYS A 214 -9.31 5.10 -6.04
N SER A 215 -8.51 4.27 -5.36
CA SER A 215 -8.48 2.82 -5.53
C SER A 215 -8.51 2.12 -4.19
N GLN A 216 -9.26 1.04 -4.10
CA GLN A 216 -9.33 0.17 -2.94
C GLN A 216 -8.21 -0.87 -3.04
N ILE A 217 -7.34 -0.91 -2.02
CA ILE A 217 -6.19 -1.84 -1.98
C ILE A 217 -6.60 -3.15 -1.29
N ALA A 218 -7.28 -3.05 -0.15
CA ALA A 218 -7.71 -4.20 0.63
C ALA A 218 -8.91 -3.84 1.50
N THR A 219 -9.76 -4.84 1.78
CA THR A 219 -10.87 -4.71 2.74
C THR A 219 -11.02 -5.97 3.58
N THR A 220 -11.62 -5.79 4.74
CA THR A 220 -12.08 -6.87 5.63
C THR A 220 -13.40 -6.46 6.30
N PRO A 221 -14.33 -7.38 6.56
CA PRO A 221 -15.53 -7.08 7.34
C PRO A 221 -15.16 -6.53 8.73
N GLY A 222 -15.90 -5.55 9.19
CA GLY A 222 -15.70 -4.96 10.51
C GLY A 222 -16.48 -3.69 10.71
N SER A 223 -16.68 -3.29 11.96
CA SER A 223 -17.45 -2.10 12.33
C SER A 223 -16.81 -1.38 13.50
N ILE A 224 -17.17 -0.12 13.69
CA ILE A 224 -16.76 0.74 14.79
C ILE A 224 -17.97 1.06 15.67
N GLU A 225 -17.88 0.71 16.94
CA GLU A 225 -18.91 0.99 17.94
C GLU A 225 -18.88 2.47 18.38
N THR A 226 -20.04 3.10 18.43
CA THR A 226 -20.17 4.49 18.92
C THR A 226 -19.84 4.53 20.41
N GLY A 227 -19.08 5.52 20.85
CA GLY A 227 -18.68 5.72 22.25
C GLY A 227 -17.49 4.92 22.72
N LYS A 228 -17.01 3.95 21.94
CA LYS A 228 -15.85 3.10 22.28
C LYS A 228 -14.55 3.70 21.76
N TRP A 229 -13.51 3.67 22.59
CA TRP A 229 -12.17 4.06 22.21
C TRP A 229 -11.42 2.90 21.54
N TYR A 230 -10.70 3.20 20.46
CA TYR A 230 -9.84 2.28 19.73
C TYR A 230 -8.42 2.83 19.71
N ASP A 231 -7.45 1.99 20.09
CA ASP A 231 -6.02 2.29 19.95
C ASP A 231 -5.55 1.74 18.61
N ILE A 232 -5.03 2.60 17.75
CA ILE A 232 -4.68 2.28 16.37
C ILE A 232 -3.18 2.48 16.20
N GLU A 233 -2.52 1.45 15.69
CA GLU A 233 -1.14 1.49 15.28
C GLU A 233 -1.04 1.21 13.78
N LEU A 234 -0.64 2.20 13.01
CA LEU A 234 -0.38 2.08 11.58
C LEU A 234 1.11 1.97 11.35
N LYS A 235 1.57 0.80 10.91
CA LYS A 235 2.95 0.58 10.50
C LYS A 235 3.07 0.71 8.98
N VAL A 236 3.86 1.68 8.54
CA VAL A 236 4.22 1.91 7.14
C VAL A 236 5.64 1.40 6.93
N VAL A 237 5.83 0.51 5.95
CA VAL A 237 7.14 -0.06 5.63
C VAL A 237 7.42 0.17 4.15
N ALA A 238 8.52 0.84 3.85
CA ALA A 238 8.99 0.96 2.48
C ALA A 238 9.60 -0.36 2.00
N THR A 239 9.30 -0.74 0.78
CA THR A 239 9.93 -1.89 0.12
C THR A 239 10.60 -1.44 -1.16
N ALA A 240 11.75 -2.01 -1.47
CA ALA A 240 12.55 -1.68 -2.66
C ALA A 240 11.80 -1.89 -4.01
N SER A 241 10.70 -2.63 -4.00
CA SER A 241 9.90 -2.96 -5.19
C SER A 241 8.57 -2.22 -5.32
N SER A 242 8.26 -1.32 -4.40
CA SER A 242 7.00 -0.54 -4.43
C SER A 242 7.30 0.95 -4.44
N PRO A 243 6.45 1.76 -5.10
CA PRO A 243 6.50 3.20 -4.89
C PRO A 243 6.54 3.47 -3.38
N SER A 244 7.33 4.43 -2.96
CA SER A 244 7.66 4.76 -1.56
C SER A 244 6.46 5.04 -0.63
N TRP A 245 5.23 4.92 -1.13
CA TRP A 245 3.98 5.30 -0.48
C TRP A 245 2.97 4.15 -0.27
N MET A 246 3.33 2.87 -0.53
CA MET A 246 2.41 1.75 -0.24
C MET A 246 2.60 1.19 1.17
N ALA A 247 1.56 1.26 1.99
CA ALA A 247 1.47 0.58 3.28
C ALA A 247 1.31 -0.94 3.10
N ARG A 248 2.00 -1.76 3.88
CA ARG A 248 1.96 -3.21 3.74
C ARG A 248 1.50 -4.02 4.96
N LYS A 249 1.36 -3.42 6.11
CA LYS A 249 0.89 -4.17 7.29
C LYS A 249 0.19 -3.26 8.29
N TYR A 250 -1.02 -3.62 8.66
CA TYR A 250 -1.77 -3.01 9.76
C TYR A 250 -2.17 -4.10 10.73
N SER A 251 -2.05 -3.83 12.01
CA SER A 251 -2.69 -4.62 13.04
C SER A 251 -3.87 -3.81 13.58
N LEU A 252 -5.06 -4.38 13.48
CA LEU A 252 -6.22 -3.88 14.18
C LEU A 252 -6.13 -4.42 15.61
N PRO A 253 -6.48 -3.63 16.63
CA PRO A 253 -6.63 -4.16 17.97
C PRO A 253 -7.74 -5.21 17.98
N SER A 254 -7.44 -6.33 18.65
CA SER A 254 -8.37 -7.42 18.92
C SER A 254 -9.50 -6.96 19.84
#